data_fd753f8d93b41576dc2e8093eeac7b9f
#
_entry.id   fd753f8d93b41576dc2e8093eeac7b9f
#
_cell.length_a   1.000
_cell.length_b   1.000
_cell.length_c   1.000
_cell.angle_alpha   90.00
_cell.angle_beta   90.00
_cell.angle_gamma   90.00
#
_symmetry.space_group_name_H-M   'P 1'
#
loop_
_entity.id
_entity.type
_entity.pdbx_description
1 polymer ?
#
loop_
_entity_poly.entity_id
_entity_poly.type
_entity_poly.pdbx_seq_one_letter_code
_entity_poly.pdbx_strand_id
1 'polypeptide(L)'
;MPEPRDPNERFRQRRVKARKHRYWLRRGVALGALIVVAALVTLGATVVAGHGSSSDGTEAKTVKPQERAIRRTPLPAEVRGVHVPMSLANEPGKLDGYLAIPGLTALELDVKDETGKVGFLMPARTLARKVGASQPYYKAAAVARQARAAGVYLIGRVVVFEDPTLTAARSDLAIQHSDGSVWVNNAGLGWANPYDKRVWKYVVGIGEAAARAGFDEIQFDYVRFPTDGPIESAVFAGKTAEPMGSTIARFAHYVTRKLHPLGVRVSVDVFGLSATHDLGIGQVPRRLAKYVDAVYPMVYPSHYSSGEFNLPDPSAAPGQTVALSLRDFRNAMLGRKAQLIPWLEDFSLTRPHPAPADVRAQIEAARLAKTRGFLLWNPEGVYTEQALK
;
A
#
# COMPACT_ATOMS: atom_id res chain seq x y z
N MET A 1 25.88 6.62 19.42
CA MET A 1 25.53 6.85 18.01
C MET A 1 24.06 7.26 17.99
N PRO A 2 23.62 8.31 17.31
CA PRO A 2 22.20 8.59 17.19
C PRO A 2 21.54 7.45 16.43
N GLU A 3 20.42 6.96 16.97
CA GLU A 3 19.62 5.90 16.34
C GLU A 3 19.25 6.26 14.90
N PRO A 4 19.21 5.28 13.98
CA PRO A 4 18.71 5.50 12.62
C PRO A 4 17.22 5.86 12.71
N ARG A 5 16.88 7.14 12.52
CA ARG A 5 15.51 7.62 12.49
C ARG A 5 14.82 7.03 11.25
N ASP A 6 13.62 6.48 11.45
CA ASP A 6 12.78 6.00 10.33
C ASP A 6 12.69 7.09 9.25
N PRO A 7 13.17 6.84 8.02
CA PRO A 7 13.14 7.81 6.93
C PRO A 7 11.74 8.40 6.66
N ASN A 8 10.70 7.64 7.01
CA ASN A 8 9.30 8.05 6.81
C ASN A 8 8.70 8.81 8.02
N GLU A 9 9.42 8.94 9.14
CA GLU A 9 8.86 9.57 10.36
C GLU A 9 8.47 11.04 10.13
N ARG A 10 9.28 11.81 9.43
CA ARG A 10 8.98 13.21 9.08
C ARG A 10 7.73 13.35 8.22
N PHE A 11 7.48 12.37 7.36
CA PHE A 11 6.26 12.28 6.54
C PHE A 11 5.03 12.00 7.38
N ARG A 12 5.11 11.06 8.31
CA ARG A 12 4.00 10.70 9.19
C ARG A 12 3.58 11.88 10.05
N GLN A 13 4.56 12.61 10.61
CA GLN A 13 4.27 13.79 11.43
C GLN A 13 3.55 14.89 10.63
N ARG A 14 3.92 15.12 9.36
CA ARG A 14 3.22 16.07 8.48
C ARG A 14 1.81 15.56 8.10
N ARG A 15 1.64 14.27 7.78
CA ARG A 15 0.32 13.67 7.52
C ARG A 15 -0.62 13.76 8.74
N VAL A 16 -0.10 13.51 9.93
CA VAL A 16 -0.88 13.63 11.17
C VAL A 16 -1.31 15.09 11.40
N LYS A 17 -0.42 16.08 11.18
CA LYS A 17 -0.76 17.50 11.29
C LYS A 17 -1.79 17.92 10.22
N ALA A 18 -1.63 17.52 8.97
CA ALA A 18 -2.57 17.82 7.89
C ALA A 18 -3.95 17.16 8.12
N ARG A 19 -3.97 15.90 8.62
CA ARG A 19 -5.22 15.20 8.99
C ARG A 19 -5.93 15.84 10.18
N LYS A 20 -5.22 16.30 11.22
CA LYS A 20 -5.82 17.02 12.35
C LYS A 20 -6.48 18.32 11.87
N HIS A 21 -5.85 19.08 10.99
CA HIS A 21 -6.42 20.31 10.44
C HIS A 21 -7.67 20.04 9.59
N ARG A 22 -7.65 19.04 8.69
CA ARG A 22 -8.82 18.63 7.89
C ARG A 22 -9.95 18.01 8.74
N TYR A 23 -9.61 17.31 9.82
CA TYR A 23 -10.58 16.71 10.75
C TYR A 23 -11.38 17.78 11.50
N TRP A 24 -10.73 18.87 11.94
CA TRP A 24 -11.39 20.00 12.59
C TRP A 24 -12.25 20.81 11.62
N LEU A 25 -11.79 21.03 10.37
CA LEU A 25 -12.60 21.66 9.32
C LEU A 25 -13.86 20.85 8.99
N ARG A 26 -13.75 19.52 8.90
CA ARG A 26 -14.89 18.62 8.61
C ARG A 26 -15.88 18.51 9.78
N ARG A 27 -15.45 18.62 11.02
CA ARG A 27 -16.36 18.70 12.18
C ARG A 27 -17.18 19.98 12.20
N GLY A 28 -16.62 21.11 11.80
CA GLY A 28 -17.35 22.37 11.64
C GLY A 28 -18.44 22.28 10.57
N VAL A 29 -18.16 21.59 9.46
CA VAL A 29 -19.14 21.38 8.37
C VAL A 29 -20.18 20.32 8.74
N ALA A 30 -19.82 19.24 9.45
CA ALA A 30 -20.74 18.18 9.86
C ALA A 30 -21.74 18.63 10.93
N LEU A 31 -21.36 19.53 11.85
CA LEU A 31 -22.26 20.14 12.82
C LEU A 31 -23.29 21.08 12.16
N GLY A 32 -22.92 21.74 11.06
CA GLY A 32 -23.87 22.55 10.27
C GLY A 32 -24.90 21.70 9.49
N ALA A 33 -24.48 20.53 8.98
CA ALA A 33 -25.35 19.64 8.20
C ALA A 33 -26.36 18.85 9.08
N LEU A 34 -26.03 18.53 10.33
CA LEU A 34 -26.92 17.82 11.25
C LEU A 34 -28.15 18.63 11.66
N ILE A 35 -28.06 19.96 11.65
CA ILE A 35 -29.18 20.86 11.96
C ILE A 35 -30.20 20.91 10.81
N VAL A 36 -29.80 20.63 9.56
CA VAL A 36 -30.69 20.66 8.39
C VAL A 36 -31.39 19.31 8.16
N VAL A 37 -30.78 18.17 8.56
CA VAL A 37 -31.38 16.84 8.37
C VAL A 37 -32.43 16.50 9.42
N ALA A 38 -32.37 17.09 10.61
CA ALA A 38 -33.40 16.87 11.64
C ALA A 38 -34.78 17.47 11.30
N ALA A 39 -34.87 18.35 10.29
CA ALA A 39 -36.12 18.98 9.86
C ALA A 39 -36.89 18.25 8.75
N LEU A 40 -36.35 17.15 8.17
CA LEU A 40 -36.94 16.47 6.99
C LEU A 40 -37.38 15.00 7.21
N VAL A 41 -37.32 14.45 8.44
CA VAL A 41 -37.64 13.04 8.69
C VAL A 41 -39.07 12.79 9.23
N THR A 42 -39.95 13.80 9.28
CA THR A 42 -41.30 13.63 9.82
C THR A 42 -42.44 13.50 8.78
N LEU A 43 -42.15 13.25 7.50
CA LEU A 43 -43.23 12.98 6.53
C LEU A 43 -42.83 11.81 5.58
N GLY A 44 -43.41 10.67 5.78
CA GLY A 44 -43.43 9.65 4.72
C GLY A 44 -43.31 8.18 5.17
N ALA A 45 -44.25 7.71 5.94
CA ALA A 45 -44.47 6.27 6.08
C ALA A 45 -45.90 5.97 5.62
N THR A 46 -46.06 5.25 4.50
CA THR A 46 -47.18 4.27 4.31
C THR A 46 -47.07 3.51 2.99
N VAL A 47 -47.28 2.18 3.11
CA VAL A 47 -47.93 1.25 2.16
C VAL A 47 -47.16 0.86 0.88
N VAL A 48 -46.91 -0.39 0.58
CA VAL A 48 -47.82 -1.47 0.18
C VAL A 48 -47.14 -2.84 0.20
N ALA A 49 -47.85 -3.84 0.69
CA ALA A 49 -47.55 -5.26 0.58
C ALA A 49 -48.22 -5.87 -0.67
N GLY A 50 -47.65 -6.95 -1.17
CA GLY A 50 -48.47 -7.97 -1.79
C GLY A 50 -48.02 -8.62 -3.09
N HIS A 51 -48.10 -9.96 -3.10
CA HIS A 51 -48.19 -10.97 -4.17
C HIS A 51 -46.87 -11.40 -4.80
N GLY A 52 -46.48 -12.67 -4.84
CA GLY A 52 -47.12 -13.96 -4.75
C GLY A 52 -46.91 -14.78 -6.02
N SER A 53 -46.20 -15.98 -5.86
CA SER A 53 -46.20 -17.19 -6.71
C SER A 53 -45.65 -17.06 -8.16
N SER A 54 -44.93 -18.00 -8.69
CA SER A 54 -44.98 -19.46 -8.73
C SER A 54 -43.74 -20.06 -9.37
N SER A 55 -43.47 -21.31 -9.00
CA SER A 55 -42.46 -22.24 -9.49
C SER A 55 -42.62 -22.57 -10.96
N ASP A 56 -41.54 -22.67 -11.69
CA ASP A 56 -41.38 -23.64 -12.75
C ASP A 56 -39.98 -24.22 -12.75
N GLY A 57 -39.92 -25.54 -12.58
CA GLY A 57 -38.71 -26.31 -12.54
C GLY A 57 -38.20 -26.60 -13.93
N THR A 58 -36.97 -26.16 -14.19
CA THR A 58 -36.22 -26.64 -15.35
C THR A 58 -34.86 -27.18 -14.82
N GLU A 59 -34.68 -28.49 -14.94
CA GLU A 59 -33.43 -29.17 -14.66
C GLU A 59 -32.30 -28.56 -15.49
N ALA A 60 -31.47 -27.76 -14.84
CA ALA A 60 -30.23 -27.27 -15.43
C ALA A 60 -29.18 -28.37 -15.35
N LYS A 61 -28.81 -28.94 -16.49
CA LYS A 61 -27.62 -29.78 -16.67
C LYS A 61 -26.41 -29.03 -16.10
N THR A 62 -25.81 -29.59 -15.04
CA THR A 62 -24.57 -29.14 -14.46
C THR A 62 -23.44 -29.27 -15.48
N VAL A 63 -23.19 -28.20 -16.22
CA VAL A 63 -21.95 -28.05 -16.97
C VAL A 63 -20.85 -27.77 -15.95
N LYS A 64 -19.94 -28.73 -15.78
CA LYS A 64 -18.71 -28.51 -15.00
C LYS A 64 -18.06 -27.23 -15.49
N PRO A 65 -17.73 -26.27 -14.61
CA PRO A 65 -17.01 -25.06 -15.03
C PRO A 65 -15.66 -25.53 -15.60
N GLN A 66 -15.47 -25.27 -16.88
CA GLN A 66 -14.17 -25.41 -17.51
C GLN A 66 -13.25 -24.42 -16.78
N GLU A 67 -12.23 -24.91 -16.09
CA GLU A 67 -11.17 -24.10 -15.46
C GLU A 67 -10.55 -23.25 -16.57
N ARG A 68 -11.07 -22.04 -16.75
CA ARG A 68 -10.42 -21.03 -17.59
C ARG A 68 -9.05 -20.79 -17.00
N ALA A 69 -8.01 -21.11 -17.75
CA ALA A 69 -6.64 -20.75 -17.37
C ALA A 69 -6.62 -19.26 -16.99
N ILE A 70 -6.32 -18.97 -15.72
CA ILE A 70 -6.34 -17.63 -15.16
C ILE A 70 -5.20 -16.87 -15.82
N ARG A 71 -5.53 -15.99 -16.75
CA ARG A 71 -4.57 -15.22 -17.52
C ARG A 71 -4.23 -13.96 -16.75
N ARG A 72 -3.00 -13.87 -16.26
CA ARG A 72 -2.48 -12.65 -15.61
C ARG A 72 -2.44 -11.50 -16.62
N THR A 73 -2.84 -10.31 -16.20
CA THR A 73 -2.61 -9.10 -16.98
C THR A 73 -1.09 -8.88 -17.15
N PRO A 74 -0.60 -8.69 -18.38
CA PRO A 74 0.82 -8.42 -18.57
C PRO A 74 1.20 -7.07 -17.96
N LEU A 75 2.40 -6.99 -17.36
CA LEU A 75 2.97 -5.69 -16.99
C LEU A 75 3.15 -4.81 -18.23
N PRO A 76 2.92 -3.49 -18.11
CA PRO A 76 3.29 -2.53 -19.16
C PRO A 76 4.76 -2.70 -19.60
N ALA A 77 5.06 -2.30 -20.83
CA ALA A 77 6.43 -2.31 -21.32
C ALA A 77 7.35 -1.44 -20.45
N GLU A 78 6.86 -0.28 -20.03
CA GLU A 78 7.41 0.56 -18.98
C GLU A 78 6.28 0.90 -17.99
N VAL A 79 6.45 0.58 -16.72
CA VAL A 79 5.55 1.01 -15.66
C VAL A 79 5.82 2.48 -15.38
N ARG A 80 4.87 3.34 -15.68
CA ARG A 80 4.87 4.77 -15.34
C ARG A 80 3.64 5.02 -14.49
N GLY A 81 3.82 5.07 -13.18
CA GLY A 81 2.70 5.06 -12.26
C GLY A 81 2.75 6.13 -11.19
N VAL A 82 1.59 6.33 -10.57
CA VAL A 82 1.40 7.23 -9.43
C VAL A 82 0.61 6.53 -8.34
N HIS A 83 0.81 6.96 -7.07
CA HIS A 83 0.02 6.51 -5.93
C HIS A 83 -1.24 7.36 -5.75
N VAL A 84 -2.36 6.71 -5.47
CA VAL A 84 -3.62 7.38 -5.12
C VAL A 84 -4.08 6.92 -3.74
N PRO A 85 -4.11 7.82 -2.74
CA PRO A 85 -4.71 7.51 -1.45
C PRO A 85 -6.20 7.18 -1.60
N MET A 86 -6.70 6.19 -0.84
CA MET A 86 -8.12 5.79 -0.92
C MET A 86 -9.10 6.94 -0.67
N SER A 87 -8.72 7.95 0.10
CA SER A 87 -9.53 9.13 0.35
C SER A 87 -9.77 9.96 -0.91
N LEU A 88 -8.77 10.07 -1.78
CA LEU A 88 -8.89 10.81 -3.05
C LEU A 88 -9.67 10.01 -4.09
N ALA A 89 -9.57 8.68 -4.09
CA ALA A 89 -10.37 7.83 -4.98
C ALA A 89 -11.89 7.93 -4.74
N ASN A 90 -12.30 8.42 -3.56
CA ASN A 90 -13.70 8.67 -3.23
C ASN A 90 -14.20 10.06 -3.62
N GLU A 91 -13.31 10.97 -4.01
CA GLU A 91 -13.70 12.31 -4.45
C GLU A 91 -14.20 12.26 -5.90
N PRO A 92 -15.37 12.89 -6.21
CA PRO A 92 -15.91 12.89 -7.58
C PRO A 92 -14.89 13.40 -8.61
N GLY A 93 -14.70 12.64 -9.69
CA GLY A 93 -13.79 12.98 -10.80
C GLY A 93 -12.29 12.87 -10.51
N LYS A 94 -11.87 12.65 -9.26
CA LYS A 94 -10.43 12.55 -8.93
C LYS A 94 -9.77 11.33 -9.55
N LEU A 95 -10.42 10.17 -9.46
CA LEU A 95 -9.90 8.94 -10.07
C LEU A 95 -9.79 9.10 -11.60
N ASP A 96 -10.81 9.67 -12.24
CA ASP A 96 -10.79 9.92 -13.69
C ASP A 96 -9.67 10.88 -14.07
N GLY A 97 -9.41 11.92 -13.25
CA GLY A 97 -8.29 12.82 -13.43
C GLY A 97 -6.94 12.11 -13.40
N TYR A 98 -6.72 11.20 -12.45
CA TYR A 98 -5.49 10.38 -12.42
C TYR A 98 -5.38 9.47 -13.63
N LEU A 99 -6.46 8.79 -14.01
CA LEU A 99 -6.46 7.88 -15.16
C LEU A 99 -6.25 8.61 -16.50
N ALA A 100 -6.53 9.91 -16.55
CA ALA A 100 -6.33 10.75 -17.74
C ALA A 100 -4.93 11.38 -17.81
N ILE A 101 -4.06 11.18 -16.83
CA ILE A 101 -2.68 11.73 -16.86
C ILE A 101 -1.94 11.22 -18.10
N PRO A 102 -1.44 12.12 -18.97
CA PRO A 102 -0.75 11.71 -20.19
C PRO A 102 0.50 10.89 -19.90
N GLY A 103 0.60 9.71 -20.51
CA GLY A 103 1.74 8.82 -20.34
C GLY A 103 1.64 7.85 -19.15
N LEU A 104 0.61 7.96 -18.31
CA LEU A 104 0.36 7.01 -17.23
C LEU A 104 0.10 5.60 -17.81
N THR A 105 0.77 4.59 -17.25
CA THR A 105 0.56 3.18 -17.63
C THR A 105 0.14 2.33 -16.45
N ALA A 106 0.33 2.82 -15.22
CA ALA A 106 -0.07 2.14 -14.00
C ALA A 106 -0.62 3.14 -12.97
N LEU A 107 -1.52 2.66 -12.13
CA LEU A 107 -2.03 3.41 -10.99
C LEU A 107 -2.00 2.51 -9.77
N GLU A 108 -1.37 2.98 -8.70
CA GLU A 108 -1.42 2.29 -7.42
C GLU A 108 -2.45 2.98 -6.52
N LEU A 109 -3.37 2.18 -5.99
CA LEU A 109 -4.44 2.62 -5.12
C LEU A 109 -4.37 1.94 -3.77
N ASP A 110 -4.52 2.71 -2.68
CA ASP A 110 -4.65 2.12 -1.34
C ASP A 110 -5.86 1.19 -1.25
N VAL A 111 -5.61 -0.10 -1.09
CA VAL A 111 -6.58 -1.11 -0.66
C VAL A 111 -6.68 -1.12 0.86
N LYS A 112 -5.54 -1.05 1.55
CA LYS A 112 -5.44 -0.86 3.00
C LYS A 112 -4.31 0.11 3.32
N ASP A 113 -4.63 1.18 4.03
CA ASP A 113 -3.67 2.22 4.39
C ASP A 113 -2.96 1.96 5.74
N GLU A 114 -2.01 2.82 6.10
CA GLU A 114 -1.24 2.76 7.34
C GLU A 114 -2.09 3.04 8.61
N THR A 115 -3.34 3.50 8.47
CA THR A 115 -4.28 3.59 9.58
C THR A 115 -5.04 2.29 9.83
N GLY A 116 -4.77 1.27 9.02
CA GLY A 116 -5.44 -0.02 9.06
C GLY A 116 -6.83 -0.03 8.40
N LYS A 117 -7.22 1.05 7.69
CA LYS A 117 -8.51 1.11 6.99
C LYS A 117 -8.40 0.46 5.62
N VAL A 118 -9.44 -0.33 5.29
CA VAL A 118 -9.65 -0.96 3.99
C VAL A 118 -10.62 -0.11 3.19
N GLY A 119 -10.27 0.25 1.95
CA GLY A 119 -10.97 1.26 1.14
C GLY A 119 -12.35 0.84 0.62
N PHE A 120 -12.73 -0.42 0.73
CA PHE A 120 -14.01 -0.92 0.25
C PHE A 120 -14.67 -1.91 1.23
N LEU A 121 -15.97 -2.17 1.01
CA LEU A 121 -16.72 -3.05 1.90
C LEU A 121 -16.33 -4.51 1.70
N MET A 122 -15.81 -5.11 2.76
CA MET A 122 -15.51 -6.54 2.85
C MET A 122 -16.77 -7.32 3.31
N PRO A 123 -16.88 -8.63 2.99
CA PRO A 123 -17.97 -9.47 3.50
C PRO A 123 -18.07 -9.44 5.02
N ALA A 124 -19.28 -9.42 5.56
CA ALA A 124 -19.55 -9.26 7.01
C ALA A 124 -18.82 -10.27 7.92
N ARG A 125 -18.57 -11.48 7.43
CA ARG A 125 -17.85 -12.56 8.16
C ARG A 125 -16.33 -12.33 8.28
N THR A 126 -15.75 -11.40 7.53
CA THR A 126 -14.31 -11.16 7.54
C THR A 126 -13.85 -10.45 8.81
N LEU A 127 -12.59 -10.67 9.20
CA LEU A 127 -12.00 -9.96 10.33
C LEU A 127 -11.95 -8.44 10.08
N ALA A 128 -11.68 -8.00 8.84
CA ALA A 128 -11.67 -6.58 8.47
C ALA A 128 -13.00 -5.87 8.77
N ARG A 129 -14.14 -6.55 8.54
CA ARG A 129 -15.47 -6.02 8.93
C ARG A 129 -15.66 -6.01 10.42
N LYS A 130 -15.28 -7.09 11.10
CA LYS A 130 -15.49 -7.25 12.55
C LYS A 130 -14.70 -6.23 13.38
N VAL A 131 -13.50 -5.86 12.94
CA VAL A 131 -12.65 -4.86 13.62
C VAL A 131 -12.91 -3.42 13.15
N GLY A 132 -13.91 -3.20 12.27
CA GLY A 132 -14.23 -1.86 11.78
C GLY A 132 -13.20 -1.28 10.80
N ALA A 133 -12.31 -2.11 10.24
CA ALA A 133 -11.33 -1.68 9.24
C ALA A 133 -11.96 -1.34 7.89
N SER A 134 -12.95 -2.13 7.47
CA SER A 134 -13.58 -2.00 6.16
C SER A 134 -14.49 -0.77 6.06
N GLN A 135 -14.23 0.11 5.09
CA GLN A 135 -14.89 1.39 4.88
C GLN A 135 -15.41 1.51 3.44
N PRO A 136 -16.52 2.23 3.19
CA PRO A 136 -17.08 2.38 1.85
C PRO A 136 -16.47 3.58 1.09
N TYR A 137 -15.13 3.69 1.04
CA TYR A 137 -14.50 4.80 0.31
C TYR A 137 -14.71 4.68 -1.20
N TYR A 138 -14.61 3.46 -1.76
CA TYR A 138 -14.84 3.24 -3.17
C TYR A 138 -15.41 1.83 -3.43
N LYS A 139 -15.93 1.62 -4.64
CA LYS A 139 -16.39 0.31 -5.12
C LYS A 139 -15.26 -0.36 -5.91
N ALA A 140 -14.55 -1.30 -5.30
CA ALA A 140 -13.33 -1.90 -5.85
C ALA A 140 -13.49 -2.41 -7.30
N ALA A 141 -14.58 -3.13 -7.60
CA ALA A 141 -14.84 -3.62 -8.95
C ALA A 141 -15.16 -2.50 -9.97
N ALA A 142 -15.69 -1.36 -9.53
CA ALA A 142 -15.91 -0.21 -10.41
C ALA A 142 -14.58 0.45 -10.78
N VAL A 143 -13.73 0.69 -9.78
CA VAL A 143 -12.38 1.23 -9.99
C VAL A 143 -11.58 0.34 -10.95
N ALA A 144 -11.61 -0.99 -10.74
CA ALA A 144 -10.90 -1.92 -11.62
C ALA A 144 -11.41 -1.87 -13.07
N ARG A 145 -12.72 -1.68 -13.28
CA ARG A 145 -13.27 -1.49 -14.64
C ARG A 145 -12.85 -0.16 -15.26
N GLN A 146 -12.83 0.94 -14.48
CA GLN A 146 -12.38 2.25 -14.96
C GLN A 146 -10.92 2.22 -15.38
N ALA A 147 -10.01 1.69 -14.52
CA ALA A 147 -8.61 1.53 -14.85
C ALA A 147 -8.40 0.69 -16.13
N ARG A 148 -9.11 -0.43 -16.25
CA ARG A 148 -9.04 -1.28 -17.45
C ARG A 148 -9.56 -0.58 -18.70
N ALA A 149 -10.65 0.20 -18.60
CA ALA A 149 -11.19 0.97 -19.73
C ALA A 149 -10.22 2.06 -20.18
N ALA A 150 -9.45 2.64 -19.24
CA ALA A 150 -8.38 3.59 -19.53
C ALA A 150 -7.06 2.93 -20.01
N GLY A 151 -6.99 1.60 -20.06
CA GLY A 151 -5.76 0.88 -20.41
C GLY A 151 -4.66 0.96 -19.35
N VAL A 152 -5.01 1.30 -18.10
CA VAL A 152 -4.09 1.50 -16.98
C VAL A 152 -4.01 0.23 -16.12
N TYR A 153 -2.79 -0.24 -15.84
CA TYR A 153 -2.51 -1.36 -14.95
C TYR A 153 -2.78 -0.96 -13.49
N LEU A 154 -3.62 -1.72 -12.80
CA LEU A 154 -4.09 -1.36 -11.47
C LEU A 154 -3.38 -2.16 -10.39
N ILE A 155 -2.63 -1.46 -9.53
CA ILE A 155 -1.91 -2.00 -8.38
C ILE A 155 -2.70 -1.67 -7.11
N GLY A 156 -2.95 -2.67 -6.27
CA GLY A 156 -3.59 -2.49 -4.97
C GLY A 156 -2.60 -2.55 -3.83
N ARG A 157 -2.35 -1.41 -3.17
CA ARG A 157 -1.43 -1.32 -2.02
C ARG A 157 -2.10 -1.79 -0.75
N VAL A 158 -1.45 -2.72 -0.05
CA VAL A 158 -1.90 -3.27 1.23
C VAL A 158 -0.81 -3.07 2.27
N VAL A 159 -1.01 -2.15 3.21
CA VAL A 159 -0.14 -1.97 4.37
C VAL A 159 -0.30 -3.16 5.31
N VAL A 160 0.81 -3.82 5.69
CA VAL A 160 0.77 -5.14 6.36
C VAL A 160 0.80 -5.01 7.88
N PHE A 161 1.97 -4.73 8.44
CA PHE A 161 2.16 -4.88 9.88
C PHE A 161 1.92 -3.60 10.68
N GLU A 162 1.99 -2.41 10.12
CA GLU A 162 1.48 -1.21 10.78
C GLU A 162 -0.05 -1.18 10.65
N ASP A 163 -0.76 -1.49 11.75
CA ASP A 163 -2.23 -1.61 11.73
C ASP A 163 -2.85 -1.21 13.05
N PRO A 164 -2.98 0.08 13.34
CA PRO A 164 -3.58 0.56 14.57
C PRO A 164 -5.06 0.20 14.71
N THR A 165 -5.78 0.00 13.59
CA THR A 165 -7.18 -0.44 13.63
C THR A 165 -7.32 -1.89 14.08
N LEU A 166 -6.50 -2.79 13.56
CA LEU A 166 -6.50 -4.20 13.98
C LEU A 166 -6.04 -4.33 15.43
N THR A 167 -4.94 -3.69 15.79
CA THR A 167 -4.32 -3.84 17.11
C THR A 167 -5.15 -3.25 18.23
N ALA A 168 -5.90 -2.16 17.98
CA ALA A 168 -6.86 -1.61 18.94
C ALA A 168 -8.06 -2.54 19.19
N ALA A 169 -8.51 -3.27 18.15
CA ALA A 169 -9.65 -4.18 18.27
C ALA A 169 -9.23 -5.60 18.70
N ARG A 170 -7.97 -5.98 18.48
CA ARG A 170 -7.41 -7.32 18.69
C ARG A 170 -5.98 -7.21 19.19
N SER A 171 -5.83 -6.80 20.46
CA SER A 171 -4.53 -6.69 21.13
C SER A 171 -3.74 -8.01 21.13
N ASP A 172 -4.43 -9.15 21.10
CA ASP A 172 -3.83 -10.47 20.99
C ASP A 172 -3.11 -10.75 19.64
N LEU A 173 -3.29 -9.88 18.63
CA LEU A 173 -2.59 -9.90 17.35
C LEU A 173 -1.48 -8.85 17.26
N ALA A 174 -1.34 -8.01 18.25
CA ALA A 174 -0.39 -6.91 18.30
C ALA A 174 1.00 -7.34 18.77
N ILE A 175 2.00 -6.52 18.49
CA ILE A 175 3.20 -6.43 19.30
C ILE A 175 2.77 -5.82 20.63
N GLN A 176 3.26 -6.33 21.74
CA GLN A 176 2.83 -5.92 23.08
C GLN A 176 4.02 -5.49 23.94
N HIS A 177 3.73 -4.81 25.03
CA HIS A 177 4.63 -4.69 26.18
C HIS A 177 4.56 -5.93 27.07
N SER A 178 5.46 -6.04 28.04
CA SER A 178 5.48 -7.17 28.99
C SER A 178 4.23 -7.25 29.88
N ASP A 179 3.52 -6.14 30.06
CA ASP A 179 2.24 -6.07 30.79
C ASP A 179 1.02 -6.43 29.94
N GLY A 180 1.22 -6.77 28.66
CA GLY A 180 0.17 -7.12 27.72
C GLY A 180 -0.49 -5.92 27.02
N SER A 181 -0.11 -4.70 27.34
CA SER A 181 -0.58 -3.52 26.60
C SER A 181 -0.02 -3.49 25.18
N VAL A 182 -0.77 -2.86 24.25
CA VAL A 182 -0.34 -2.77 22.84
C VAL A 182 0.87 -1.85 22.72
N TRP A 183 1.95 -2.36 22.13
CA TRP A 183 3.10 -1.58 21.79
C TRP A 183 2.79 -0.64 20.62
N VAL A 184 3.24 0.61 20.70
CA VAL A 184 3.05 1.63 19.67
C VAL A 184 4.38 2.28 19.28
N ASN A 185 4.49 2.71 18.03
CA ASN A 185 5.63 3.46 17.53
C ASN A 185 5.60 4.94 17.99
N ASN A 186 6.60 5.74 17.63
CA ASN A 186 6.69 7.16 17.98
C ASN A 186 5.50 8.01 17.49
N ALA A 187 4.76 7.54 16.48
CA ALA A 187 3.53 8.18 15.99
C ALA A 187 2.27 7.72 16.76
N GLY A 188 2.40 6.84 17.77
CA GLY A 188 1.28 6.28 18.50
C GLY A 188 0.51 5.22 17.74
N LEU A 189 1.11 4.61 16.69
CA LEU A 189 0.46 3.62 15.86
C LEU A 189 0.84 2.20 16.31
N GLY A 190 -0.19 1.37 16.54
CA GLY A 190 0.01 -0.04 16.91
C GLY A 190 0.44 -0.89 15.72
N TRP A 191 1.29 -1.88 16.00
CA TRP A 191 1.82 -2.82 15.03
C TRP A 191 1.31 -4.24 15.28
N ALA A 192 0.81 -4.86 14.24
CA ALA A 192 0.47 -6.28 14.25
C ALA A 192 1.75 -7.12 14.27
N ASN A 193 1.70 -8.25 14.99
CA ASN A 193 2.88 -9.10 15.19
C ASN A 193 3.24 -9.88 13.93
N PRO A 194 4.45 -9.67 13.34
CA PRO A 194 4.87 -10.36 12.12
C PRO A 194 5.03 -11.89 12.27
N TYR A 195 5.17 -12.40 13.48
CA TYR A 195 5.26 -13.84 13.72
C TYR A 195 3.89 -14.53 13.72
N ASP A 196 2.79 -13.79 13.88
CA ASP A 196 1.45 -14.37 13.99
C ASP A 196 0.83 -14.68 12.62
N LYS A 197 0.57 -15.95 12.37
CA LYS A 197 -0.05 -16.42 11.13
C LYS A 197 -1.50 -15.95 10.95
N ARG A 198 -2.19 -15.56 12.02
CA ARG A 198 -3.54 -14.99 11.96
C ARG A 198 -3.50 -13.61 11.29
N VAL A 199 -2.45 -12.82 11.55
CA VAL A 199 -2.19 -11.54 10.86
C VAL A 199 -1.96 -11.79 9.36
N TRP A 200 -1.13 -12.79 9.01
CA TRP A 200 -0.90 -13.14 7.61
C TRP A 200 -2.19 -13.52 6.87
N LYS A 201 -3.04 -14.33 7.51
CA LYS A 201 -4.34 -14.72 6.97
C LYS A 201 -5.28 -13.53 6.78
N TYR A 202 -5.29 -12.60 7.74
CA TYR A 202 -6.08 -11.37 7.68
C TYR A 202 -5.69 -10.52 6.47
N VAL A 203 -4.39 -10.24 6.32
CA VAL A 203 -3.86 -9.41 5.23
C VAL A 203 -4.09 -10.05 3.86
N VAL A 204 -3.83 -11.37 3.74
CA VAL A 204 -4.11 -12.12 2.50
C VAL A 204 -5.60 -12.04 2.14
N GLY A 205 -6.51 -12.16 3.09
CA GLY A 205 -7.94 -12.06 2.83
C GLY A 205 -8.36 -10.72 2.22
N ILE A 206 -7.67 -9.63 2.58
CA ILE A 206 -7.87 -8.30 1.98
C ILE A 206 -7.33 -8.29 0.54
N GLY A 207 -6.11 -8.78 0.33
CA GLY A 207 -5.52 -8.91 -1.00
C GLY A 207 -6.34 -9.80 -1.95
N GLU A 208 -6.87 -10.93 -1.44
CA GLU A 208 -7.77 -11.80 -2.22
C GLU A 208 -9.06 -11.08 -2.65
N ALA A 209 -9.61 -10.23 -1.80
CA ALA A 209 -10.81 -9.46 -2.15
C ALA A 209 -10.53 -8.43 -3.25
N ALA A 210 -9.39 -7.73 -3.18
CA ALA A 210 -8.95 -6.82 -4.23
C ALA A 210 -8.66 -7.56 -5.54
N ALA A 211 -7.98 -8.71 -5.49
CA ALA A 211 -7.73 -9.55 -6.65
C ALA A 211 -9.02 -9.99 -7.35
N ARG A 212 -10.01 -10.46 -6.59
CA ARG A 212 -11.33 -10.83 -7.13
C ARG A 212 -12.13 -9.63 -7.65
N ALA A 213 -11.87 -8.43 -7.17
CA ALA A 213 -12.47 -7.20 -7.67
C ALA A 213 -11.88 -6.77 -9.03
N GLY A 214 -10.71 -7.33 -9.43
CA GLY A 214 -10.10 -7.10 -10.73
C GLY A 214 -8.85 -6.22 -10.70
N PHE A 215 -8.20 -6.07 -9.55
CA PHE A 215 -6.84 -5.51 -9.47
C PHE A 215 -5.86 -6.47 -10.17
N ASP A 216 -4.85 -5.93 -10.82
CA ASP A 216 -3.88 -6.69 -11.62
C ASP A 216 -2.69 -7.15 -10.76
N GLU A 217 -2.37 -6.39 -9.72
CA GLU A 217 -1.27 -6.65 -8.79
C GLU A 217 -1.67 -6.28 -7.36
N ILE A 218 -1.18 -7.06 -6.39
CA ILE A 218 -1.29 -6.73 -4.96
C ILE A 218 0.11 -6.44 -4.44
N GLN A 219 0.33 -5.20 -4.06
CA GLN A 219 1.57 -4.67 -3.53
C GLN A 219 1.48 -4.58 -2.01
N PHE A 220 2.41 -5.23 -1.33
CA PHE A 220 2.47 -5.23 0.12
C PHE A 220 3.50 -4.23 0.62
N ASP A 221 3.05 -3.25 1.36
CA ASP A 221 3.89 -2.26 2.02
C ASP A 221 3.95 -2.53 3.54
N TYR A 222 4.93 -1.94 4.23
CA TYR A 222 5.21 -2.21 5.65
C TYR A 222 5.43 -3.70 5.94
N VAL A 223 6.02 -4.41 4.98
CA VAL A 223 6.46 -5.81 5.11
C VAL A 223 7.79 -5.82 5.85
N ARG A 224 7.73 -5.48 7.13
CA ARG A 224 8.90 -5.29 7.99
C ARG A 224 8.54 -5.28 9.47
N PHE A 225 9.53 -5.42 10.31
CA PHE A 225 9.43 -5.09 11.73
C PHE A 225 9.48 -3.57 11.94
N PRO A 226 8.98 -3.04 13.07
CA PRO A 226 9.07 -1.60 13.37
C PRO A 226 10.52 -1.14 13.52
N THR A 227 10.78 0.14 13.19
CA THR A 227 12.12 0.78 13.27
C THR A 227 12.16 1.93 14.24
N ASP A 228 11.01 2.36 14.74
CA ASP A 228 10.88 3.55 15.58
C ASP A 228 9.98 3.24 16.78
N GLY A 229 10.14 4.00 17.85
CA GLY A 229 9.50 3.75 19.13
C GLY A 229 10.40 2.98 20.10
N PRO A 230 9.88 2.60 21.27
CA PRO A 230 10.63 1.91 22.32
C PRO A 230 10.78 0.42 21.97
N ILE A 231 11.60 0.11 20.95
CA ILE A 231 11.79 -1.26 20.42
C ILE A 231 12.26 -2.25 21.48
N GLU A 232 13.04 -1.80 22.44
CA GLU A 232 13.58 -2.60 23.55
C GLU A 232 12.46 -3.14 24.47
N SER A 233 11.31 -2.46 24.54
CA SER A 233 10.16 -2.90 25.32
C SER A 233 9.17 -3.78 24.53
N ALA A 234 9.44 -3.99 23.21
CA ALA A 234 8.55 -4.75 22.35
C ALA A 234 8.67 -6.26 22.58
N VAL A 235 7.57 -6.88 22.94
CA VAL A 235 7.42 -8.32 23.09
C VAL A 235 6.71 -8.90 21.86
N PHE A 236 7.38 -9.81 21.19
CA PHE A 236 6.85 -10.49 20.00
C PHE A 236 6.42 -11.91 20.40
N ALA A 237 5.14 -12.14 20.61
CA ALA A 237 4.61 -13.46 20.87
C ALA A 237 4.95 -14.41 19.70
N GLY A 238 5.47 -15.60 20.00
CA GLY A 238 5.86 -16.57 18.97
C GLY A 238 7.18 -16.25 18.25
N LYS A 239 7.98 -15.30 18.76
CA LYS A 239 9.34 -15.05 18.27
C LYS A 239 10.16 -16.34 18.34
N THR A 240 10.83 -16.66 17.25
CA THR A 240 11.72 -17.81 17.15
C THR A 240 13.18 -17.35 17.12
N ALA A 241 14.13 -18.30 17.17
CA ALA A 241 15.55 -18.05 16.99
C ALA A 241 15.90 -17.68 15.53
N GLU A 242 14.97 -17.82 14.58
CA GLU A 242 15.21 -17.45 13.19
C GLU A 242 15.40 -15.94 13.01
N PRO A 243 16.31 -15.52 12.12
CA PRO A 243 16.46 -14.11 11.76
C PRO A 243 15.14 -13.51 11.24
N MET A 244 14.85 -12.26 11.59
CA MET A 244 13.66 -11.52 11.13
C MET A 244 13.45 -11.60 9.61
N GLY A 245 14.53 -11.53 8.82
CA GLY A 245 14.49 -11.70 7.37
C GLY A 245 13.95 -13.03 6.88
N SER A 246 14.04 -14.10 7.67
CA SER A 246 13.43 -15.39 7.35
C SER A 246 11.90 -15.33 7.53
N THR A 247 11.42 -14.67 8.57
CA THR A 247 9.99 -14.47 8.83
C THR A 247 9.35 -13.63 7.74
N ILE A 248 9.97 -12.50 7.37
CA ILE A 248 9.49 -11.62 6.30
C ILE A 248 9.51 -12.34 4.93
N ALA A 249 10.56 -13.09 4.62
CA ALA A 249 10.61 -13.88 3.38
C ALA A 249 9.55 -15.01 3.35
N ARG A 250 9.26 -15.64 4.49
CA ARG A 250 8.17 -16.64 4.59
C ARG A 250 6.79 -16.00 4.41
N PHE A 251 6.59 -14.79 4.94
CA PHE A 251 5.38 -14.02 4.67
C PHE A 251 5.23 -13.77 3.17
N ALA A 252 6.27 -13.25 2.50
CA ALA A 252 6.26 -13.02 1.06
C ALA A 252 5.91 -14.30 0.27
N HIS A 253 6.52 -15.43 0.62
CA HIS A 253 6.19 -16.73 0.03
C HIS A 253 4.73 -17.14 0.27
N TYR A 254 4.23 -16.93 1.49
CA TYR A 254 2.86 -17.28 1.86
C TYR A 254 1.83 -16.48 1.04
N VAL A 255 1.97 -15.15 0.98
CA VAL A 255 1.03 -14.30 0.24
C VAL A 255 1.05 -14.59 -1.25
N THR A 256 2.24 -14.82 -1.83
CA THR A 256 2.40 -15.16 -3.25
C THR A 256 1.69 -16.46 -3.58
N ARG A 257 1.89 -17.52 -2.78
CA ARG A 257 1.19 -18.80 -2.99
C ARG A 257 -0.33 -18.70 -2.90
N LYS A 258 -0.85 -17.77 -2.13
CA LYS A 258 -2.29 -17.56 -1.96
C LYS A 258 -2.91 -16.72 -3.08
N LEU A 259 -2.18 -15.74 -3.59
CA LEU A 259 -2.70 -14.78 -4.55
C LEU A 259 -2.44 -15.17 -6.01
N HIS A 260 -1.35 -15.86 -6.31
CA HIS A 260 -1.05 -16.32 -7.68
C HIS A 260 -2.19 -17.14 -8.32
N PRO A 261 -2.88 -18.06 -7.60
CA PRO A 261 -4.04 -18.76 -8.16
C PRO A 261 -5.22 -17.87 -8.55
N LEU A 262 -5.25 -16.60 -8.10
CA LEU A 262 -6.25 -15.61 -8.50
C LEU A 262 -5.86 -14.81 -9.74
N GLY A 263 -4.69 -15.09 -10.33
CA GLY A 263 -4.22 -14.44 -11.55
C GLY A 263 -3.59 -13.07 -11.36
N VAL A 264 -3.34 -12.63 -10.13
CA VAL A 264 -2.66 -11.37 -9.84
C VAL A 264 -1.17 -11.54 -9.64
N ARG A 265 -0.41 -10.46 -9.85
CA ARG A 265 0.99 -10.37 -9.43
C ARG A 265 1.06 -10.00 -7.96
N VAL A 266 2.19 -10.30 -7.34
CA VAL A 266 2.49 -9.97 -5.94
C VAL A 266 3.81 -9.24 -5.87
N SER A 267 3.82 -8.09 -5.21
CA SER A 267 5.01 -7.28 -5.02
C SER A 267 5.15 -6.79 -3.58
N VAL A 268 6.31 -6.25 -3.28
CA VAL A 268 6.63 -5.73 -1.94
C VAL A 268 7.39 -4.41 -2.04
N ASP A 269 7.07 -3.49 -1.13
CA ASP A 269 7.82 -2.26 -0.91
C ASP A 269 8.94 -2.50 0.09
N VAL A 270 10.10 -1.95 -0.19
CA VAL A 270 11.28 -2.06 0.68
C VAL A 270 11.97 -0.72 0.83
N PHE A 271 12.66 -0.51 1.95
CA PHE A 271 13.47 0.68 2.13
C PHE A 271 14.63 0.76 1.14
N GLY A 272 14.92 1.96 0.67
CA GLY A 272 15.99 2.22 -0.30
C GLY A 272 17.38 1.78 0.15
N LEU A 273 17.65 1.75 1.45
CA LEU A 273 18.92 1.27 2.02
C LEU A 273 18.95 -0.25 2.29
N SER A 274 17.83 -0.97 2.15
CA SER A 274 17.77 -2.40 2.50
C SER A 274 18.59 -3.32 1.59
N ALA A 275 19.09 -2.79 0.45
CA ALA A 275 19.97 -3.55 -0.44
C ALA A 275 21.39 -3.74 0.15
N THR A 276 21.85 -2.80 0.96
CA THR A 276 23.23 -2.73 1.47
C THR A 276 23.32 -2.73 3.00
N HIS A 277 22.25 -2.34 3.70
CA HIS A 277 22.24 -2.22 5.16
C HIS A 277 21.27 -3.21 5.80
N ASP A 278 21.68 -3.87 6.86
CA ASP A 278 20.75 -4.52 7.78
C ASP A 278 20.13 -3.44 8.69
N LEU A 279 18.90 -3.10 8.40
CA LEU A 279 18.15 -2.08 9.15
C LEU A 279 17.45 -2.66 10.39
N GLY A 280 17.68 -3.93 10.74
CA GLY A 280 17.00 -4.61 11.84
C GLY A 280 15.50 -4.86 11.63
N ILE A 281 15.01 -4.75 10.40
CA ILE A 281 13.57 -4.80 10.08
C ILE A 281 13.15 -6.04 9.28
N GLY A 282 14.11 -6.90 8.96
CA GLY A 282 13.87 -8.14 8.24
C GLY A 282 13.70 -7.98 6.72
N GLN A 283 13.89 -6.80 6.16
CA GLN A 283 13.89 -6.61 4.70
C GLN A 283 15.23 -7.03 4.11
N VAL A 284 15.23 -8.16 3.41
CA VAL A 284 16.39 -8.67 2.67
C VAL A 284 15.98 -8.84 1.21
N PRO A 285 16.27 -7.88 0.30
CA PRO A 285 15.76 -7.86 -1.07
C PRO A 285 16.03 -9.16 -1.83
N ARG A 286 17.21 -9.76 -1.69
CA ARG A 286 17.56 -11.05 -2.31
C ARG A 286 16.63 -12.19 -1.90
N ARG A 287 16.18 -12.21 -0.63
CA ARG A 287 15.27 -13.25 -0.11
C ARG A 287 13.84 -13.00 -0.57
N LEU A 288 13.39 -11.75 -0.57
CA LEU A 288 12.06 -11.33 -1.03
C LEU A 288 11.89 -11.60 -2.53
N ALA A 289 12.85 -11.17 -3.34
CA ALA A 289 12.87 -11.37 -4.79
C ALA A 289 12.86 -12.85 -5.24
N LYS A 290 13.05 -13.80 -4.32
CA LYS A 290 12.87 -15.23 -4.60
C LYS A 290 11.40 -15.61 -4.77
N TYR A 291 10.49 -14.90 -4.13
CA TYR A 291 9.10 -15.31 -3.98
C TYR A 291 8.10 -14.40 -4.68
N VAL A 292 8.40 -13.10 -4.78
CA VAL A 292 7.49 -12.10 -5.35
C VAL A 292 7.77 -11.85 -6.84
N ASP A 293 6.81 -11.24 -7.53
CA ASP A 293 6.94 -10.90 -8.96
C ASP A 293 7.71 -9.59 -9.16
N ALA A 294 7.67 -8.65 -8.18
CA ALA A 294 8.43 -7.40 -8.22
C ALA A 294 8.82 -6.91 -6.81
N VAL A 295 9.91 -6.16 -6.76
CA VAL A 295 10.39 -5.44 -5.58
C VAL A 295 10.41 -3.96 -5.92
N TYR A 296 9.77 -3.16 -5.07
CA TYR A 296 9.64 -1.71 -5.21
C TYR A 296 10.45 -1.00 -4.12
N PRO A 297 11.71 -0.65 -4.36
CA PRO A 297 12.48 0.11 -3.40
C PRO A 297 12.01 1.56 -3.34
N MET A 298 11.86 2.08 -2.13
CA MET A 298 11.53 3.48 -1.85
C MET A 298 12.81 4.32 -1.92
N VAL A 299 13.16 4.74 -3.13
CA VAL A 299 14.40 5.49 -3.41
C VAL A 299 14.07 6.98 -3.41
N TYR A 300 13.96 7.55 -2.21
CA TYR A 300 13.66 8.98 -2.03
C TYR A 300 14.93 9.72 -1.64
N PRO A 301 15.51 10.57 -2.52
CA PRO A 301 16.76 11.27 -2.25
C PRO A 301 16.80 12.01 -0.92
N SER A 302 15.66 12.62 -0.52
CA SER A 302 15.55 13.35 0.75
C SER A 302 15.58 12.46 2.01
N HIS A 303 15.54 11.14 1.86
CA HIS A 303 15.57 10.17 2.97
C HIS A 303 16.93 9.57 3.21
N TYR A 304 17.88 9.82 2.33
CA TYR A 304 19.28 9.42 2.52
C TYR A 304 20.02 10.46 3.35
N SER A 305 20.89 10.01 4.24
CA SER A 305 21.70 10.89 5.08
C SER A 305 22.85 11.52 4.28
N SER A 306 23.30 12.70 4.72
CA SER A 306 24.57 13.28 4.24
C SER A 306 25.69 12.24 4.35
N GLY A 307 26.49 12.11 3.30
CA GLY A 307 27.58 11.12 3.20
C GLY A 307 27.16 9.77 2.62
N GLU A 308 25.85 9.47 2.52
CA GLU A 308 25.39 8.24 1.86
C GLU A 308 25.86 8.26 0.39
N PHE A 309 26.32 7.12 -0.10
CA PHE A 309 26.94 6.98 -1.42
C PHE A 309 28.15 7.91 -1.67
N ASN A 310 28.80 8.42 -0.63
CA ASN A 310 29.82 9.47 -0.69
C ASN A 310 29.31 10.80 -1.28
N LEU A 311 28.01 11.06 -1.20
CA LEU A 311 27.38 12.32 -1.60
C LEU A 311 27.26 13.24 -0.38
N PRO A 312 27.77 14.48 -0.45
CA PRO A 312 27.61 15.45 0.65
C PRO A 312 26.13 15.71 0.98
N ASP A 313 25.29 15.78 -0.05
CA ASP A 313 23.82 15.93 0.05
C ASP A 313 23.14 15.10 -1.04
N PRO A 314 22.62 13.91 -0.71
CA PRO A 314 21.84 13.10 -1.64
C PRO A 314 20.60 13.80 -2.21
N SER A 315 19.97 14.71 -1.45
CA SER A 315 18.81 15.47 -1.91
C SER A 315 19.17 16.46 -3.03
N ALA A 316 20.39 16.99 -3.01
CA ALA A 316 20.88 17.91 -4.05
C ALA A 316 21.34 17.18 -5.33
N ALA A 317 21.47 15.85 -5.29
CA ALA A 317 21.90 15.02 -6.40
C ALA A 317 20.89 13.87 -6.67
N PRO A 318 19.59 14.17 -6.95
CA PRO A 318 18.53 13.16 -6.94
C PRO A 318 18.73 12.05 -7.97
N GLY A 319 19.14 12.38 -9.19
CA GLY A 319 19.42 11.38 -10.22
C GLY A 319 20.60 10.46 -9.86
N GLN A 320 21.67 11.02 -9.26
CA GLN A 320 22.83 10.23 -8.84
C GLN A 320 22.49 9.32 -7.66
N THR A 321 21.73 9.81 -6.68
CA THR A 321 21.25 9.03 -5.53
C THR A 321 20.41 7.83 -5.99
N VAL A 322 19.47 8.06 -6.91
CA VAL A 322 18.64 7.00 -7.47
C VAL A 322 19.51 5.98 -8.24
N ALA A 323 20.44 6.44 -9.09
CA ALA A 323 21.31 5.55 -9.87
C ALA A 323 22.14 4.62 -8.96
N LEU A 324 22.73 5.16 -7.88
CA LEU A 324 23.55 4.40 -6.93
C LEU A 324 22.71 3.39 -6.15
N SER A 325 21.56 3.79 -5.63
CA SER A 325 20.65 2.88 -4.94
C SER A 325 20.17 1.74 -5.85
N LEU A 326 19.77 2.04 -7.08
CA LEU A 326 19.30 1.02 -8.02
C LEU A 326 20.41 0.07 -8.47
N ARG A 327 21.65 0.54 -8.59
CA ARG A 327 22.82 -0.33 -8.78
C ARG A 327 22.92 -1.37 -7.66
N ASP A 328 22.77 -0.92 -6.42
CA ASP A 328 22.88 -1.79 -5.26
C ASP A 328 21.74 -2.80 -5.18
N PHE A 329 20.51 -2.39 -5.51
CA PHE A 329 19.37 -3.31 -5.64
C PHE A 329 19.57 -4.35 -6.73
N ARG A 330 20.10 -3.96 -7.91
CA ARG A 330 20.40 -4.91 -8.99
C ARG A 330 21.42 -5.95 -8.55
N ASN A 331 22.47 -5.53 -7.82
CA ASN A 331 23.47 -6.42 -7.27
C ASN A 331 22.85 -7.37 -6.22
N ALA A 332 22.05 -6.84 -5.31
CA ALA A 332 21.37 -7.64 -4.28
C ALA A 332 20.38 -8.65 -4.87
N MET A 333 19.74 -8.32 -6.00
CA MET A 333 18.76 -9.18 -6.66
C MET A 333 19.34 -10.04 -7.80
N LEU A 334 20.66 -10.04 -8.00
CA LEU A 334 21.29 -10.77 -9.09
C LEU A 334 20.86 -12.25 -9.11
N GLY A 335 20.43 -12.74 -10.29
CA GLY A 335 19.92 -14.09 -10.49
C GLY A 335 18.49 -14.32 -9.97
N ARG A 336 17.75 -13.27 -9.61
CA ARG A 336 16.32 -13.34 -9.30
C ARG A 336 15.47 -12.93 -10.49
N LYS A 337 14.23 -13.47 -10.56
CA LYS A 337 13.28 -13.18 -11.66
C LYS A 337 12.37 -11.99 -11.36
N ALA A 338 12.30 -11.56 -10.10
CA ALA A 338 11.49 -10.44 -9.70
C ALA A 338 11.91 -9.16 -10.44
N GLN A 339 10.93 -8.39 -10.89
CA GLN A 339 11.18 -7.09 -11.50
C GLN A 339 11.64 -6.09 -10.44
N LEU A 340 12.48 -5.14 -10.85
CA LEU A 340 12.88 -4.00 -10.05
C LEU A 340 12.15 -2.76 -10.57
N ILE A 341 11.32 -2.13 -9.70
CA ILE A 341 10.50 -0.97 -10.05
C ILE A 341 10.59 0.02 -8.87
N PRO A 342 11.39 1.09 -8.95
CA PRO A 342 11.53 2.00 -7.82
C PRO A 342 10.30 2.88 -7.61
N TRP A 343 10.06 3.23 -6.36
CA TRP A 343 9.37 4.44 -5.96
C TRP A 343 10.32 5.61 -6.06
N LEU A 344 9.92 6.66 -6.75
CA LEU A 344 10.67 7.91 -6.90
C LEU A 344 9.97 9.05 -6.18
N GLU A 345 10.76 10.01 -5.74
CA GLU A 345 10.30 11.16 -4.97
C GLU A 345 9.68 12.22 -5.89
N ASP A 346 8.37 12.45 -5.76
CA ASP A 346 7.66 13.58 -6.38
C ASP A 346 7.05 14.48 -5.29
N PHE A 347 7.84 14.80 -4.28
CA PHE A 347 7.51 15.70 -3.18
C PHE A 347 8.76 16.47 -2.75
N SER A 348 8.62 17.45 -1.88
CA SER A 348 9.78 18.16 -1.31
C SER A 348 9.61 18.34 0.19
N LEU A 349 10.69 18.16 0.94
CA LEU A 349 10.74 18.45 2.36
C LEU A 349 11.07 19.90 2.66
N THR A 350 11.65 20.62 1.70
CA THR A 350 12.17 21.98 1.87
C THR A 350 11.47 23.02 1.01
N ARG A 351 10.79 22.61 -0.06
CA ARG A 351 10.07 23.47 -1.01
C ARG A 351 8.59 23.06 -1.07
N PRO A 352 7.67 23.96 -1.48
CA PRO A 352 6.25 23.58 -1.65
C PRO A 352 6.03 22.44 -2.64
N HIS A 353 6.81 22.41 -3.74
CA HIS A 353 6.79 21.37 -4.76
C HIS A 353 8.22 21.00 -5.18
N PRO A 354 8.46 19.76 -5.65
CA PRO A 354 9.75 19.38 -6.23
C PRO A 354 9.99 20.18 -7.51
N ALA A 355 11.25 20.38 -7.87
CA ALA A 355 11.56 20.91 -9.18
C ALA A 355 11.30 19.82 -10.24
N PRO A 356 10.60 20.12 -11.36
CA PRO A 356 10.37 19.12 -12.41
C PRO A 356 11.66 18.50 -12.96
N ALA A 357 12.78 19.22 -12.92
CA ALA A 357 14.08 18.72 -13.30
C ALA A 357 14.58 17.60 -12.36
N ASP A 358 14.31 17.73 -11.06
CA ASP A 358 14.71 16.72 -10.07
C ASP A 358 13.93 15.41 -10.28
N VAL A 359 12.63 15.51 -10.57
CA VAL A 359 11.81 14.33 -10.88
C VAL A 359 12.27 13.65 -12.18
N ARG A 360 12.54 14.45 -13.24
CA ARG A 360 13.08 13.92 -14.50
C ARG A 360 14.43 13.24 -14.32
N ALA A 361 15.34 13.81 -13.52
CA ALA A 361 16.65 13.22 -13.25
C ALA A 361 16.53 11.85 -12.57
N GLN A 362 15.57 11.68 -11.67
CA GLN A 362 15.30 10.40 -11.03
C GLN A 362 14.74 9.38 -12.03
N ILE A 363 13.79 9.79 -12.89
CA ILE A 363 13.20 8.93 -13.93
C ILE A 363 14.28 8.47 -14.92
N GLU A 364 15.13 9.38 -15.35
CA GLU A 364 16.23 9.05 -16.27
C GLU A 364 17.20 8.05 -15.62
N ALA A 365 17.54 8.24 -14.35
CA ALA A 365 18.36 7.29 -13.61
C ALA A 365 17.72 5.89 -13.54
N ALA A 366 16.41 5.80 -13.35
CA ALA A 366 15.68 4.53 -13.35
C ALA A 366 15.70 3.86 -14.74
N ARG A 367 15.54 4.63 -15.81
CA ARG A 367 15.63 4.14 -17.20
C ARG A 367 17.04 3.64 -17.54
N LEU A 368 18.07 4.40 -17.19
CA LEU A 368 19.48 4.01 -17.38
C LEU A 368 19.84 2.75 -16.55
N ALA A 369 19.27 2.62 -15.37
CA ALA A 369 19.38 1.40 -14.58
C ALA A 369 18.58 0.22 -15.16
N LYS A 370 17.85 0.39 -16.28
CA LYS A 370 17.02 -0.64 -16.93
C LYS A 370 16.04 -1.30 -15.96
N THR A 371 15.39 -0.50 -15.11
CA THR A 371 14.27 -0.98 -14.29
C THR A 371 13.04 -1.25 -15.18
N ARG A 372 12.02 -1.94 -14.67
CA ARG A 372 10.78 -2.18 -15.41
C ARG A 372 9.89 -0.93 -15.51
N GLY A 373 10.36 0.20 -15.06
CA GLY A 373 9.69 1.49 -14.95
C GLY A 373 9.81 2.01 -13.53
N PHE A 374 8.87 2.82 -13.10
CA PHE A 374 8.87 3.51 -11.81
C PHE A 374 7.45 3.86 -11.35
N LEU A 375 7.29 4.13 -10.07
CA LEU A 375 6.13 4.80 -9.50
C LEU A 375 6.57 6.12 -8.86
N LEU A 376 5.77 7.18 -9.01
CA LEU A 376 5.97 8.44 -8.32
C LEU A 376 5.19 8.44 -7.01
N TRP A 377 5.83 8.87 -5.95
CA TRP A 377 5.22 9.04 -4.64
C TRP A 377 5.07 10.51 -4.29
N ASN A 378 3.85 10.91 -3.98
CA ASN A 378 3.54 12.21 -3.37
C ASN A 378 2.48 12.01 -2.28
N PRO A 379 2.71 12.45 -1.04
CA PRO A 379 1.77 12.22 0.07
C PRO A 379 0.43 12.98 -0.08
N GLU A 380 0.38 14.00 -0.93
CA GLU A 380 -0.82 14.79 -1.21
C GLU A 380 -1.54 14.34 -2.48
N GLY A 381 -0.93 13.40 -3.25
CA GLY A 381 -1.46 12.93 -4.53
C GLY A 381 -1.36 13.98 -5.65
N VAL A 382 -0.43 14.92 -5.55
CA VAL A 382 -0.17 15.94 -6.58
C VAL A 382 1.12 15.61 -7.29
N TYR A 383 1.08 15.39 -8.60
CA TYR A 383 2.20 14.86 -9.37
C TYR A 383 2.73 15.83 -10.41
N THR A 384 4.02 15.69 -10.71
CA THR A 384 4.70 16.38 -11.82
C THR A 384 4.37 15.67 -13.14
N GLU A 385 3.14 15.84 -13.65
CA GLU A 385 2.60 15.12 -14.81
C GLU A 385 3.49 15.24 -16.07
N GLN A 386 4.18 16.37 -16.22
CA GLN A 386 5.10 16.61 -17.34
C GLN A 386 6.28 15.65 -17.36
N ALA A 387 6.60 15.01 -16.25
CA ALA A 387 7.69 14.05 -16.13
C ALA A 387 7.27 12.63 -16.56
N LEU A 388 5.98 12.37 -16.74
CA LEU A 388 5.44 11.07 -17.17
C LEU A 388 5.35 10.93 -18.71
N LYS A 389 5.54 12.02 -19.43
CA LYS A 389 5.48 12.08 -20.91
C LYS A 389 6.68 11.42 -21.58
#